data_25dd6a2f33870c3de936d092063e8bea
#
_entry.id   25dd6a2f33870c3de936d092063e8bea
#
_cell.length_a   1.000
_cell.length_b   1.000
_cell.length_c   1.000
_cell.angle_alpha   90.00
_cell.angle_beta   90.00
_cell.angle_gamma   90.00
#
_symmetry.space_group_name_H-M   'P 1'
#
loop_
_entity.id
_entity.type
_entity.pdbx_description
1 polymer ?
#
loop_
_entity_poly.entity_id
_entity_poly.type
_entity_poly.pdbx_seq_one_letter_code
_entity_poly.pdbx_strand_id
1 'polypeptide(L)'
;QAAIGYIPPKYVERSQSVHSNFFRFISSLLDSYYGSKAKEVLKRLLEEYRLGATRDGAVIFWQIDRTGRVRTGKVMQYNPNDGHRVKDGQASAVDWIHSLLKRRHELAEEWQLSQCLFGEHLLGTYPDKVVVLVESEKSAVIGSAIFPGYVWLATGGKSQLREEKLRVLTGRTVLLFPDADGYAEWKQR
;
A
#
# COMPACT_ATOMS: atom_id res chain seq x y z
N GLN A 1 4.26 19.76 20.98
CA GLN A 1 4.10 19.07 19.68
C GLN A 1 2.82 18.25 19.76
N ALA A 2 1.91 18.46 18.82
CA ALA A 2 0.70 17.66 18.74
C ALA A 2 1.06 16.19 18.49
N ALA A 3 0.40 15.27 19.22
CA ALA A 3 0.68 13.85 19.13
C ALA A 3 0.21 13.29 17.77
N ILE A 4 1.06 12.47 17.14
CA ILE A 4 0.70 11.75 15.92
C ILE A 4 -0.46 10.81 16.24
N GLY A 5 -1.51 10.86 15.42
CA GLY A 5 -2.66 10.00 15.55
C GLY A 5 -2.45 8.63 14.89
N TYR A 6 -3.05 7.60 15.48
CA TYR A 6 -3.07 6.22 14.95
C TYR A 6 -4.50 5.76 14.78
N ILE A 7 -4.73 4.93 13.76
CA ILE A 7 -6.02 4.28 13.56
C ILE A 7 -6.02 2.95 14.32
N PRO A 8 -7.10 2.63 15.07
CA PRO A 8 -7.19 1.36 15.79
C PRO A 8 -7.05 0.15 14.84
N PRO A 9 -6.25 -0.87 15.20
CA PRO A 9 -6.00 -2.05 14.34
C PRO A 9 -7.26 -2.80 13.90
N LYS A 10 -8.33 -2.73 14.69
CA LYS A 10 -9.65 -3.34 14.36
C LYS A 10 -10.17 -2.97 12.97
N TYR A 11 -9.81 -1.78 12.44
CA TYR A 11 -10.24 -1.37 11.11
C TYR A 11 -9.50 -2.14 10.01
N VAL A 12 -8.22 -2.44 10.22
CA VAL A 12 -7.43 -3.31 9.32
C VAL A 12 -8.03 -4.71 9.33
N GLU A 13 -8.20 -5.30 10.50
CA GLU A 13 -8.72 -6.67 10.68
C GLU A 13 -10.09 -6.86 10.03
N ARG A 14 -11.03 -5.93 10.28
CA ARG A 14 -12.39 -5.99 9.73
C ARG A 14 -12.47 -5.77 8.22
N SER A 15 -11.49 -5.08 7.65
CA SER A 15 -11.48 -4.78 6.22
C SER A 15 -10.75 -5.83 5.39
N GLN A 16 -9.89 -6.65 6.00
CA GLN A 16 -9.08 -7.63 5.27
C GLN A 16 -9.98 -8.60 4.50
N SER A 17 -9.83 -8.60 3.17
CA SER A 17 -10.79 -9.29 2.30
C SER A 17 -10.24 -9.51 0.89
N VAL A 18 -10.66 -10.61 0.29
CA VAL A 18 -10.41 -10.97 -1.11
C VAL A 18 -11.40 -10.32 -2.10
N HIS A 19 -12.38 -9.57 -1.61
CA HIS A 19 -13.51 -9.12 -2.42
C HIS A 19 -13.29 -7.76 -3.12
N SER A 20 -12.07 -7.19 -3.06
CA SER A 20 -11.80 -5.99 -3.85
C SER A 20 -11.62 -6.31 -5.34
N ASN A 21 -11.96 -5.34 -6.20
CA ASN A 21 -11.74 -5.44 -7.64
C ASN A 21 -10.24 -5.55 -7.97
N PHE A 22 -9.39 -4.92 -7.18
CA PHE A 22 -7.94 -5.09 -7.27
C PHE A 22 -7.52 -6.54 -7.02
N PHE A 23 -8.07 -7.19 -5.98
CA PHE A 23 -7.75 -8.58 -5.67
C PHE A 23 -8.21 -9.53 -6.78
N ARG A 24 -9.37 -9.26 -7.39
CA ARG A 24 -9.84 -10.01 -8.57
C ARG A 24 -8.86 -9.89 -9.74
N PHE A 25 -8.39 -8.68 -10.02
CA PHE A 25 -7.41 -8.44 -11.07
C PHE A 25 -6.11 -9.22 -10.81
N ILE A 26 -5.51 -9.08 -9.62
CA ILE A 26 -4.26 -9.81 -9.32
C ILE A 26 -4.46 -11.32 -9.27
N SER A 27 -5.64 -11.81 -8.88
CA SER A 27 -5.96 -13.25 -8.96
C SER A 27 -5.86 -13.76 -10.38
N SER A 28 -6.54 -13.10 -11.34
CA SER A 28 -6.49 -13.49 -12.75
C SER A 28 -5.07 -13.41 -13.33
N LEU A 29 -4.32 -12.35 -12.96
CA LEU A 29 -2.93 -12.18 -13.38
C LEU A 29 -2.05 -13.33 -12.86
N LEU A 30 -2.15 -13.66 -11.59
CA LEU A 30 -1.31 -14.67 -10.94
C LEU A 30 -1.73 -16.09 -11.32
N ASP A 31 -3.01 -16.36 -11.57
CA ASP A 31 -3.49 -17.62 -12.11
C ASP A 31 -2.85 -17.92 -13.48
N SER A 32 -2.73 -16.90 -14.33
CA SER A 32 -2.06 -17.02 -15.62
C SER A 32 -0.56 -17.28 -15.50
N TYR A 33 0.07 -16.74 -14.44
CA TYR A 33 1.53 -16.80 -14.26
C TYR A 33 1.98 -18.01 -13.46
N TYR A 34 1.25 -18.36 -12.39
CA TYR A 34 1.63 -19.41 -11.42
C TYR A 34 0.76 -20.66 -11.46
N GLY A 35 -0.37 -20.64 -12.17
CA GLY A 35 -1.31 -21.77 -12.21
C GLY A 35 -1.75 -22.19 -10.80
N SER A 36 -1.60 -23.45 -10.48
CA SER A 36 -2.04 -24.02 -9.19
C SER A 36 -1.39 -23.36 -7.94
N LYS A 37 -0.22 -22.74 -8.09
CA LYS A 37 0.48 -22.05 -6.99
C LYS A 37 -0.05 -20.62 -6.73
N ALA A 38 -0.88 -20.08 -7.61
CA ALA A 38 -1.39 -18.71 -7.48
C ALA A 38 -2.11 -18.46 -6.15
N LYS A 39 -2.88 -19.43 -5.66
CA LYS A 39 -3.62 -19.31 -4.39
C LYS A 39 -2.71 -19.08 -3.19
N GLU A 40 -1.56 -19.74 -3.17
CA GLU A 40 -0.56 -19.59 -2.10
C GLU A 40 0.06 -18.19 -2.12
N VAL A 41 0.43 -17.71 -3.32
CA VAL A 41 0.96 -16.37 -3.51
C VAL A 41 -0.08 -15.32 -3.11
N LEU A 42 -1.33 -15.46 -3.54
CA LEU A 42 -2.43 -14.55 -3.21
C LEU A 42 -2.69 -14.48 -1.70
N LYS A 43 -2.70 -15.62 -1.02
CA LYS A 43 -2.85 -15.69 0.43
C LYS A 43 -1.72 -14.91 1.13
N ARG A 44 -0.47 -15.14 0.72
CA ARG A 44 0.69 -14.43 1.24
C ARG A 44 0.57 -12.92 1.06
N LEU A 45 0.21 -12.44 -0.14
CA LEU A 45 0.04 -11.01 -0.42
C LEU A 45 -1.05 -10.38 0.44
N LEU A 46 -2.19 -11.06 0.60
CA LEU A 46 -3.29 -10.61 1.44
C LEU A 46 -2.85 -10.43 2.90
N GLU A 47 -2.11 -11.40 3.42
CA GLU A 47 -1.66 -11.43 4.80
C GLU A 47 -0.51 -10.44 5.05
N GLU A 48 0.53 -10.44 4.21
CA GLU A 48 1.69 -9.57 4.35
C GLU A 48 1.30 -8.09 4.21
N TYR A 49 0.57 -7.73 3.16
CA TYR A 49 0.20 -6.32 2.91
C TYR A 49 -1.10 -5.90 3.61
N ARG A 50 -1.74 -6.80 4.36
CA ARG A 50 -3.02 -6.51 5.05
C ARG A 50 -4.06 -5.88 4.13
N LEU A 51 -4.17 -6.39 2.89
CA LEU A 51 -5.07 -5.82 1.88
C LEU A 51 -6.51 -5.82 2.36
N GLY A 52 -7.11 -4.63 2.41
CA GLY A 52 -8.50 -4.46 2.78
C GLY A 52 -9.40 -4.27 1.56
N ALA A 53 -10.72 -4.41 1.77
CA ALA A 53 -11.74 -4.07 0.80
C ALA A 53 -12.87 -3.26 1.44
N THR A 54 -13.45 -2.35 0.67
CA THR A 54 -14.70 -1.66 0.99
C THR A 54 -15.89 -2.46 0.48
N ARG A 55 -17.11 -2.11 0.89
CA ARG A 55 -18.33 -2.79 0.44
C ARG A 55 -18.59 -2.66 -1.06
N ASP A 56 -18.16 -1.57 -1.67
CA ASP A 56 -18.27 -1.28 -3.10
C ASP A 56 -17.08 -1.81 -3.92
N GLY A 57 -16.21 -2.61 -3.32
CA GLY A 57 -15.13 -3.31 -3.99
C GLY A 57 -13.85 -2.51 -4.20
N ALA A 58 -13.71 -1.32 -3.61
CA ALA A 58 -12.42 -0.64 -3.59
C ALA A 58 -11.42 -1.37 -2.70
N VAL A 59 -10.14 -1.34 -3.07
CA VAL A 59 -9.07 -1.85 -2.22
C VAL A 59 -8.66 -0.80 -1.19
N ILE A 60 -8.26 -1.27 0.00
CA ILE A 60 -7.63 -0.43 1.02
C ILE A 60 -6.17 -0.86 1.15
N PHE A 61 -5.27 0.05 0.79
CA PHE A 61 -3.83 -0.09 1.01
C PHE A 61 -3.47 0.56 2.34
N TRP A 62 -3.34 -0.27 3.37
CA TRP A 62 -3.03 0.20 4.71
C TRP A 62 -1.58 0.65 4.84
N GLN A 63 -1.35 1.83 5.38
CA GLN A 63 -0.05 2.30 5.80
C GLN A 63 0.16 1.94 7.28
N ILE A 64 0.98 0.93 7.50
CA ILE A 64 1.34 0.42 8.83
C ILE A 64 2.85 0.65 9.00
N ASP A 65 3.23 1.35 10.05
CA ASP A 65 4.63 1.69 10.29
C ASP A 65 5.46 0.48 10.79
N ARG A 66 6.76 0.63 10.81
CA ARG A 66 7.70 -0.43 11.24
C ARG A 66 7.44 -0.98 12.66
N THR A 67 6.70 -0.26 13.48
CA THR A 67 6.31 -0.67 14.82
C THR A 67 4.91 -1.30 14.90
N GLY A 68 4.27 -1.50 13.74
CA GLY A 68 2.94 -2.12 13.62
C GLY A 68 1.76 -1.16 13.86
N ARG A 69 2.00 0.15 14.01
CA ARG A 69 0.94 1.13 14.23
C ARG A 69 0.34 1.58 12.90
N VAL A 70 -0.99 1.62 12.84
CA VAL A 70 -1.72 2.00 11.62
C VAL A 70 -1.78 3.51 11.49
N ARG A 71 -1.20 4.05 10.41
CA ARG A 71 -1.15 5.49 10.11
C ARG A 71 -2.39 5.95 9.37
N THR A 72 -2.74 5.25 8.32
CA THR A 72 -3.93 5.49 7.50
C THR A 72 -4.15 4.32 6.54
N GLY A 73 -5.17 4.40 5.68
CA GLY A 73 -5.40 3.52 4.55
C GLY A 73 -5.78 4.33 3.33
N LYS A 74 -5.16 4.05 2.20
CA LYS A 74 -5.50 4.64 0.89
C LYS A 74 -6.54 3.77 0.22
N VAL A 75 -7.67 4.36 -0.12
CA VAL A 75 -8.80 3.67 -0.76
C VAL A 75 -8.77 3.97 -2.25
N MET A 76 -8.75 2.92 -3.07
CA MET A 76 -8.67 3.05 -4.52
C MET A 76 -9.54 2.03 -5.23
N GLN A 77 -10.18 2.47 -6.32
CA GLN A 77 -10.97 1.60 -7.18
C GLN A 77 -10.16 1.23 -8.44
N TYR A 78 -10.20 -0.05 -8.77
CA TYR A 78 -9.57 -0.60 -9.96
C TYR A 78 -10.57 -1.35 -10.83
N ASN A 79 -10.34 -1.37 -12.14
CA ASN A 79 -11.03 -2.26 -13.05
C ASN A 79 -10.51 -3.69 -12.83
N PRO A 80 -11.37 -4.68 -12.53
CA PRO A 80 -10.95 -6.04 -12.25
C PRO A 80 -10.41 -6.79 -13.48
N ASN A 81 -10.64 -6.30 -14.69
CA ASN A 81 -10.25 -6.98 -15.92
C ASN A 81 -8.85 -6.56 -16.41
N ASP A 82 -8.50 -5.28 -16.25
CA ASP A 82 -7.26 -4.70 -16.78
C ASP A 82 -6.35 -4.08 -15.71
N GLY A 83 -6.84 -3.97 -14.47
CA GLY A 83 -6.08 -3.38 -13.36
C GLY A 83 -5.80 -1.89 -13.50
N HIS A 84 -6.49 -1.19 -14.38
CA HIS A 84 -6.40 0.26 -14.46
C HIS A 84 -7.20 0.90 -13.32
N ARG A 85 -6.69 2.04 -12.85
CA ARG A 85 -7.41 2.85 -11.87
C ARG A 85 -8.70 3.38 -12.48
N VAL A 86 -9.82 3.17 -11.81
CA VAL A 86 -11.09 3.79 -12.17
C VAL A 86 -10.99 5.28 -11.87
N LYS A 87 -11.26 6.11 -12.87
CA LYS A 87 -11.36 7.58 -12.76
C LYS A 87 -12.83 7.94 -12.77
N ASP A 88 -13.29 8.60 -11.72
CA ASP A 88 -14.64 9.14 -11.66
C ASP A 88 -14.62 10.58 -12.21
N GLY A 89 -14.99 10.73 -13.46
CA GLY A 89 -14.97 12.03 -14.14
C GLY A 89 -13.55 12.64 -14.20
N GLN A 90 -13.42 13.88 -13.70
CA GLN A 90 -12.15 14.60 -13.66
C GLN A 90 -11.37 14.42 -12.36
N ALA A 91 -11.97 13.80 -11.32
CA ALA A 91 -11.34 13.59 -10.03
C ALA A 91 -10.64 12.23 -9.96
N SER A 92 -9.47 12.19 -9.38
CA SER A 92 -8.83 10.96 -8.94
C SER A 92 -9.71 10.34 -7.84
N ALA A 93 -10.30 9.18 -8.08
CA ALA A 93 -11.10 8.45 -7.09
C ALA A 93 -10.22 7.84 -5.98
N VAL A 94 -9.44 8.70 -5.31
CA VAL A 94 -8.65 8.33 -4.12
C VAL A 94 -9.32 8.89 -2.90
N ASP A 95 -9.72 8.01 -1.98
CA ASP A 95 -10.16 8.42 -0.64
C ASP A 95 -9.19 7.88 0.43
N TRP A 96 -9.33 8.35 1.65
CA TRP A 96 -8.46 8.00 2.75
C TRP A 96 -9.27 7.59 3.97
N ILE A 97 -8.89 6.51 4.62
CA ILE A 97 -9.59 6.01 5.81
C ILE A 97 -9.64 7.06 6.92
N HIS A 98 -8.54 7.79 7.15
CA HIS A 98 -8.57 8.86 8.16
C HIS A 98 -9.58 9.97 7.83
N SER A 99 -9.77 10.30 6.54
CA SER A 99 -10.78 11.28 6.12
C SER A 99 -12.20 10.74 6.31
N LEU A 100 -12.43 9.46 6.00
CA LEU A 100 -13.70 8.79 6.26
C LEU A 100 -14.04 8.76 7.76
N LEU A 101 -13.07 8.40 8.60
CA LEU A 101 -13.26 8.33 10.05
C LEU A 101 -13.46 9.72 10.67
N LYS A 102 -12.76 10.76 10.19
CA LYS A 102 -13.00 12.15 10.62
C LYS A 102 -14.42 12.60 10.27
N ARG A 103 -14.90 12.34 9.06
CA ARG A 103 -16.29 12.65 8.66
C ARG A 103 -17.34 11.94 9.52
N ARG A 104 -16.99 10.83 10.14
CA ARG A 104 -17.87 10.07 11.05
C ARG A 104 -17.66 10.40 12.52
N HIS A 105 -16.80 11.35 12.84
CA HIS A 105 -16.41 11.69 14.21
C HIS A 105 -15.85 10.48 15.01
N GLU A 106 -15.18 9.54 14.31
CA GLU A 106 -14.57 8.36 14.91
C GLU A 106 -13.08 8.56 15.27
N LEU A 107 -12.50 9.72 14.95
CA LEU A 107 -11.17 10.17 15.37
C LEU A 107 -11.26 11.42 16.24
N ALA A 108 -10.34 11.55 17.19
CA ALA A 108 -10.26 12.75 18.03
C ALA A 108 -9.99 14.01 17.19
N GLU A 109 -10.42 15.18 17.65
CA GLU A 109 -10.25 16.45 16.93
C GLU A 109 -8.77 16.76 16.69
N GLU A 110 -7.94 16.52 17.70
CA GLU A 110 -6.47 16.72 17.67
C GLU A 110 -5.72 15.69 16.85
N TRP A 111 -6.40 14.66 16.31
CA TRP A 111 -5.76 13.59 15.54
C TRP A 111 -5.01 14.15 14.31
N GLN A 112 -3.70 13.88 14.24
CA GLN A 112 -2.85 14.35 13.15
C GLN A 112 -2.35 13.19 12.29
N LEU A 113 -2.44 13.38 10.97
CA LEU A 113 -1.93 12.46 9.98
C LEU A 113 -0.40 12.50 9.93
N SER A 114 0.21 11.33 10.05
CA SER A 114 1.62 11.13 9.73
C SER A 114 1.74 9.87 8.87
N GLN A 115 1.89 10.05 7.56
CA GLN A 115 2.00 8.94 6.62
C GLN A 115 3.35 8.25 6.72
N CYS A 116 3.37 6.95 6.44
CA CYS A 116 4.56 6.13 6.26
C CYS A 116 4.56 5.44 4.89
N LEU A 117 5.59 4.66 4.58
CA LEU A 117 5.63 3.87 3.35
C LEU A 117 4.58 2.75 3.41
N PHE A 118 3.94 2.47 2.28
CA PHE A 118 3.15 1.25 2.16
C PHE A 118 4.08 0.03 2.26
N GLY A 119 3.70 -0.96 3.07
CA GLY A 119 4.54 -2.14 3.33
C GLY A 119 5.65 -1.92 4.37
N GLU A 120 5.77 -0.75 5.00
CA GLU A 120 6.85 -0.41 5.94
C GLU A 120 7.00 -1.42 7.08
N HIS A 121 5.90 -1.96 7.59
CA HIS A 121 5.91 -2.99 8.65
C HIS A 121 6.65 -4.28 8.25
N LEU A 122 6.78 -4.56 6.94
CA LEU A 122 7.53 -5.73 6.45
C LEU A 122 9.04 -5.59 6.65
N LEU A 123 9.56 -4.39 6.89
CA LEU A 123 10.97 -4.17 7.19
C LEU A 123 11.44 -4.92 8.44
N GLY A 124 10.56 -5.06 9.43
CA GLY A 124 10.84 -5.85 10.64
C GLY A 124 10.79 -7.36 10.40
N THR A 125 9.91 -7.79 9.51
CA THR A 125 9.76 -9.23 9.15
C THR A 125 10.95 -9.70 8.29
N TYR A 126 11.49 -8.82 7.46
CA TYR A 126 12.57 -9.14 6.50
C TYR A 126 13.77 -8.19 6.66
N PRO A 127 14.51 -8.28 7.78
CA PRO A 127 15.59 -7.34 8.09
C PRO A 127 16.74 -7.35 7.07
N ASP A 128 17.00 -8.49 6.43
CA ASP A 128 18.18 -8.70 5.57
C ASP A 128 17.87 -8.60 4.06
N LYS A 129 16.56 -8.58 3.68
CA LYS A 129 16.21 -8.46 2.27
C LYS A 129 16.49 -7.05 1.74
N VAL A 130 16.95 -6.97 0.50
CA VAL A 130 17.04 -5.70 -0.25
C VAL A 130 15.63 -5.13 -0.42
N VAL A 131 15.50 -3.84 -0.20
CA VAL A 131 14.23 -3.10 -0.37
C VAL A 131 14.12 -2.63 -1.81
N VAL A 132 12.96 -2.85 -2.42
CA VAL A 132 12.59 -2.19 -3.68
C VAL A 132 11.52 -1.15 -3.38
N LEU A 133 11.80 0.10 -3.72
CA LEU A 133 10.89 1.22 -3.52
C LEU A 133 10.28 1.64 -4.85
N VAL A 134 8.97 1.62 -4.93
CA VAL A 134 8.16 2.00 -6.11
C VAL A 134 7.21 3.16 -5.80
N GLU A 135 6.57 3.71 -6.82
CA GLU A 135 5.62 4.82 -6.63
C GLU A 135 4.26 4.33 -6.12
N SER A 136 3.71 3.28 -6.72
CA SER A 136 2.34 2.84 -6.42
C SER A 136 2.28 1.58 -5.57
N GLU A 137 1.26 1.52 -4.72
CA GLU A 137 0.96 0.35 -3.90
C GLU A 137 0.68 -0.89 -4.76
N LYS A 138 0.01 -0.71 -5.91
CA LYS A 138 -0.22 -1.78 -6.89
C LYS A 138 1.09 -2.39 -7.37
N SER A 139 2.07 -1.55 -7.74
CA SER A 139 3.38 -1.99 -8.22
C SER A 139 4.14 -2.76 -7.13
N ALA A 140 4.03 -2.32 -5.86
CA ALA A 140 4.66 -3.03 -4.74
C ALA A 140 4.06 -4.43 -4.55
N VAL A 141 2.74 -4.57 -4.57
CA VAL A 141 2.05 -5.87 -4.41
C VAL A 141 2.40 -6.81 -5.55
N ILE A 142 2.34 -6.34 -6.81
CA ILE A 142 2.68 -7.15 -7.98
C ILE A 142 4.18 -7.52 -7.96
N GLY A 143 5.06 -6.58 -7.65
CA GLY A 143 6.49 -6.84 -7.52
C GLY A 143 6.79 -7.90 -6.47
N SER A 144 6.13 -7.84 -5.32
CA SER A 144 6.27 -8.88 -4.28
C SER A 144 5.76 -10.24 -4.73
N ALA A 145 4.72 -10.29 -5.57
CA ALA A 145 4.25 -11.55 -6.14
C ALA A 145 5.31 -12.21 -7.02
N ILE A 146 5.94 -11.42 -7.91
CA ILE A 146 6.83 -11.92 -8.96
C ILE A 146 8.27 -12.12 -8.43
N PHE A 147 8.73 -11.21 -7.56
CA PHE A 147 10.09 -11.20 -7.01
C PHE A 147 10.08 -11.24 -5.47
N PRO A 148 9.71 -12.37 -4.86
CA PRO A 148 9.56 -12.50 -3.41
C PRO A 148 10.88 -12.45 -2.63
N GLY A 149 12.01 -12.43 -3.32
CA GLY A 149 13.35 -12.26 -2.71
C GLY A 149 13.61 -10.86 -2.16
N TYR A 150 12.78 -9.88 -2.51
CA TYR A 150 12.88 -8.48 -2.09
C TYR A 150 11.76 -8.09 -1.14
N VAL A 151 11.95 -6.98 -0.41
CA VAL A 151 10.86 -6.29 0.29
C VAL A 151 10.37 -5.14 -0.57
N TRP A 152 9.13 -5.19 -1.00
CA TRP A 152 8.54 -4.18 -1.88
C TRP A 152 7.75 -3.16 -1.06
N LEU A 153 8.14 -1.90 -1.18
CA LEU A 153 7.50 -0.77 -0.53
C LEU A 153 7.05 0.26 -1.55
N ALA A 154 6.03 1.06 -1.19
CA ALA A 154 5.60 2.16 -2.06
C ALA A 154 5.57 3.50 -1.32
N THR A 155 5.92 4.57 -2.04
CA THR A 155 5.82 5.95 -1.54
C THR A 155 4.37 6.44 -1.49
N GLY A 156 3.50 5.89 -2.33
CA GLY A 156 2.11 6.30 -2.49
C GLY A 156 1.88 7.34 -3.58
N GLY A 157 2.90 7.65 -4.38
CA GLY A 157 2.86 8.55 -5.53
C GLY A 157 4.18 9.23 -5.84
N LYS A 158 4.31 9.76 -7.04
CA LYS A 158 5.53 10.37 -7.59
C LYS A 158 6.17 11.42 -6.67
N SER A 159 5.37 12.35 -6.16
CA SER A 159 5.83 13.43 -5.27
C SER A 159 6.03 13.01 -3.81
N GLN A 160 5.78 11.75 -3.47
CA GLN A 160 5.82 11.24 -2.10
C GLN A 160 7.18 10.66 -1.68
N LEU A 161 8.20 10.77 -2.52
CA LEU A 161 9.59 10.46 -2.15
C LEU A 161 10.12 11.58 -1.24
N ARG A 162 9.82 11.49 0.06
CA ARG A 162 10.13 12.50 1.07
C ARG A 162 11.09 11.94 2.10
N GLU A 163 12.05 12.76 2.51
CA GLU A 163 13.07 12.37 3.50
C GLU A 163 12.47 11.77 4.78
N GLU A 164 11.41 12.39 5.30
CA GLU A 164 10.77 11.92 6.54
C GLU A 164 10.26 10.48 6.44
N LYS A 165 9.74 10.09 5.24
CA LYS A 165 9.31 8.71 4.99
C LYS A 165 10.49 7.77 4.75
N LEU A 166 11.59 8.29 4.18
CA LEU A 166 12.75 7.47 3.82
C LEU A 166 13.70 7.19 4.99
N ARG A 167 13.63 7.96 6.07
CA ARG A 167 14.47 7.76 7.26
C ARG A 167 14.40 6.35 7.84
N VAL A 168 13.25 5.69 7.70
CA VAL A 168 13.05 4.30 8.14
C VAL A 168 13.94 3.30 7.39
N LEU A 169 14.44 3.68 6.20
CA LEU A 169 15.31 2.88 5.34
C LEU A 169 16.81 3.05 5.63
N THR A 170 17.16 3.87 6.62
CA THR A 170 18.57 4.08 7.00
C THR A 170 19.24 2.74 7.33
N GLY A 171 20.40 2.50 6.72
CA GLY A 171 21.17 1.25 6.86
C GLY A 171 20.67 0.08 6.01
N ARG A 172 19.66 0.28 5.15
CA ARG A 172 19.17 -0.74 4.22
C ARG A 172 19.69 -0.52 2.80
N THR A 173 19.95 -1.60 2.09
CA THR A 173 20.14 -1.54 0.63
C THR A 173 18.80 -1.32 -0.03
N VAL A 174 18.67 -0.24 -0.82
CA VAL A 174 17.44 0.17 -1.47
C VAL A 174 17.64 0.31 -2.97
N LEU A 175 16.76 -0.33 -3.74
CA LEU A 175 16.63 -0.14 -5.18
C LEU A 175 15.43 0.78 -5.44
N LEU A 176 15.68 1.91 -6.09
CA LEU A 176 14.61 2.82 -6.52
C LEU A 176 14.10 2.38 -7.89
N PHE A 177 12.80 2.14 -7.98
CA PHE A 177 12.16 1.68 -9.21
C PHE A 177 10.96 2.60 -9.55
N PRO A 178 11.25 3.85 -9.99
CA PRO A 178 10.20 4.79 -10.37
C PRO A 178 9.46 4.35 -11.63
N ASP A 179 8.25 4.86 -11.82
CA ASP A 179 7.56 4.77 -13.09
C ASP A 179 8.36 5.54 -14.17
N ALA A 180 8.17 5.21 -15.44
CA ALA A 180 8.98 5.77 -16.53
C ALA A 180 8.97 7.31 -16.57
N ASP A 181 7.84 7.93 -16.24
CA ASP A 181 7.69 9.39 -16.16
C ASP A 181 8.17 9.99 -14.83
N GLY A 182 8.46 9.17 -13.83
CA GLY A 182 8.97 9.56 -12.50
C GLY A 182 10.50 9.56 -12.39
N TYR A 183 11.19 8.91 -13.31
CA TYR A 183 12.63 8.69 -13.21
C TYR A 183 13.45 9.98 -13.04
N ALA A 184 13.17 11.00 -13.86
CA ALA A 184 13.91 12.27 -13.82
C ALA A 184 13.75 12.99 -12.48
N GLU A 185 12.54 12.98 -11.91
CA GLU A 185 12.24 13.59 -10.60
C GLU A 185 12.93 12.83 -9.45
N TRP A 186 12.89 11.49 -9.47
CA TRP A 186 13.49 10.68 -8.43
C TRP A 186 15.02 10.74 -8.45
N LYS A 187 15.62 10.91 -9.63
CA LYS A 187 17.06 11.06 -9.77
C LYS A 187 17.60 12.37 -9.18
N GLN A 188 16.77 13.41 -9.07
CA GLN A 188 17.17 14.73 -8.56
C GLN A 188 16.99 14.85 -7.04
N ARG A 189 16.34 13.89 -6.39
CA ARG A 189 16.07 13.87 -4.95
C ARG A 189 17.05 12.97 -4.21
#